data_be8caf0aa78574eca95a18dffe170beb
#
_entry.id   be8caf0aa78574eca95a18dffe170beb
#
_cell.length_a   1.000
_cell.length_b   1.000
_cell.length_c   1.000
_cell.angle_alpha   90.00
_cell.angle_beta   90.00
_cell.angle_gamma   90.00
#
_symmetry.space_group_name_H-M   'P 1'
#
loop_
_entity.id
_entity.type
_entity.pdbx_description
1 polymer ?
#
loop_
_entity_poly.entity_id
_entity_poly.type
_entity_poly.pdbx_seq_one_letter_code
_entity_poly.pdbx_strand_id
1 'polypeptide(L)'
;MKPLEFLTGAVSAGSLALPAPLETAFSIAAAPVTKTRSMEKDESRQQDDELIARAQAGDASAFDDLIVKYSQRLYGLVYNMTSNHEDTNDLMQDIWAKAYRSIPGFRGKSSFYTWIHSIGVNMTINFLKKRSRRYHMSLDDVDANIQNDKEFIELTASSTPVREADLGELQKRLNEAMMKLSEDHRAAVTMFDIQGMPHAEIAKILGISEGTVRSRLFYAHRQLQNFLSEFH
;
A
#
# COMPACT_ATOMS: atom_id res chain seq x y z
N MET A 1 -5.26 23.15 -86.37
CA MET A 1 -6.26 24.24 -86.21
C MET A 1 -5.95 24.88 -84.84
N LYS A 2 -5.73 26.13 -84.94
CA LYS A 2 -5.40 27.24 -84.04
C LYS A 2 -5.61 27.12 -82.54
N PRO A 3 -4.77 27.83 -81.81
CA PRO A 3 -4.69 27.95 -80.39
C PRO A 3 -5.51 29.15 -79.86
N LEU A 4 -5.73 29.23 -78.54
CA LEU A 4 -6.13 30.46 -77.85
C LEU A 4 -5.40 30.46 -76.48
N GLU A 5 -4.51 31.22 -76.42
CA GLU A 5 -3.99 32.44 -75.80
C GLU A 5 -4.75 32.96 -74.59
N PHE A 6 -3.94 33.22 -73.54
CA PHE A 6 -3.88 34.37 -72.66
C PHE A 6 -5.03 34.68 -71.70
N LEU A 7 -4.67 34.67 -70.40
CA LEU A 7 -4.62 35.95 -69.68
C LEU A 7 -3.82 35.80 -68.37
N THR A 8 -2.65 36.39 -68.39
CA THR A 8 -1.86 36.74 -67.23
C THR A 8 -2.63 37.73 -66.35
N GLY A 9 -2.91 37.38 -65.10
CA GLY A 9 -3.36 38.30 -64.07
C GLY A 9 -2.43 38.21 -62.88
N ALA A 10 -1.47 39.11 -62.80
CA ALA A 10 -0.61 39.32 -61.64
C ALA A 10 -1.50 39.85 -60.50
N VAL A 11 -1.59 39.07 -59.41
CA VAL A 11 -2.17 39.55 -58.16
C VAL A 11 -1.03 39.58 -57.14
N SER A 12 -0.79 40.80 -56.74
CA SER A 12 0.10 41.32 -55.69
C SER A 12 0.28 40.39 -54.48
N ALA A 13 1.54 40.18 -54.14
CA ALA A 13 1.96 39.57 -52.90
C ALA A 13 1.52 40.45 -51.70
N GLY A 14 0.39 40.11 -51.13
CA GLY A 14 0.00 40.56 -49.80
C GLY A 14 0.74 39.75 -48.76
N SER A 15 1.76 40.36 -48.15
CA SER A 15 2.45 39.83 -47.00
C SER A 15 1.46 39.64 -45.84
N LEU A 16 0.93 38.41 -45.66
CA LEU A 16 0.31 38.03 -44.42
C LEU A 16 1.40 37.79 -43.35
N ALA A 17 1.60 38.80 -42.53
CA ALA A 17 2.37 38.68 -41.30
C ALA A 17 1.67 37.62 -40.42
N LEU A 18 2.35 36.51 -40.17
CA LEU A 18 1.97 35.54 -39.15
C LEU A 18 1.96 36.25 -37.80
N PRO A 19 0.92 36.08 -36.96
CA PRO A 19 0.95 36.58 -35.61
C PRO A 19 2.07 35.87 -34.83
N ALA A 20 2.84 36.63 -34.08
CA ALA A 20 3.87 36.17 -33.20
C ALA A 20 3.38 35.03 -32.28
N PRO A 21 4.22 34.05 -31.92
CA PRO A 21 3.83 33.01 -30.98
C PRO A 21 3.46 33.63 -29.65
N LEU A 22 2.30 33.24 -29.10
CA LEU A 22 1.83 33.55 -27.76
C LEU A 22 2.74 32.84 -26.74
N GLU A 23 3.93 33.36 -26.55
CA GLU A 23 4.87 32.98 -25.50
C GLU A 23 4.68 33.84 -24.24
N THR A 24 3.46 34.09 -23.81
CA THR A 24 3.25 34.70 -22.49
C THR A 24 1.90 34.27 -21.98
N ALA A 25 1.86 33.18 -21.22
CA ALA A 25 0.96 32.94 -20.11
C ALA A 25 0.90 31.45 -19.72
N PHE A 26 2.01 30.82 -19.37
CA PHE A 26 1.99 29.59 -18.56
C PHE A 26 3.22 29.54 -17.65
N SER A 27 3.46 30.67 -16.96
CA SER A 27 4.26 30.64 -15.73
C SER A 27 3.29 30.40 -14.58
N ILE A 28 2.66 29.23 -14.55
CA ILE A 28 2.18 28.70 -13.30
C ILE A 28 3.44 28.34 -12.53
N ALA A 29 3.81 29.22 -11.61
CA ALA A 29 4.80 28.96 -10.61
C ALA A 29 4.45 27.60 -9.98
N ALA A 30 5.17 26.56 -10.37
CA ALA A 30 5.18 25.31 -9.67
C ALA A 30 5.76 25.62 -8.28
N ALA A 31 4.90 26.02 -7.35
CA ALA A 31 5.24 26.10 -5.95
C ALA A 31 5.83 24.72 -5.59
N PRO A 32 6.92 24.65 -4.83
CA PRO A 32 7.66 23.41 -4.61
C PRO A 32 6.82 22.47 -3.75
N VAL A 33 6.05 21.58 -4.41
CA VAL A 33 5.25 20.50 -3.80
C VAL A 33 6.13 19.61 -2.90
N THR A 34 7.43 19.55 -3.17
CA THR A 34 8.41 18.84 -2.37
C THR A 34 8.68 19.47 -1.00
N LYS A 35 8.60 20.79 -0.87
CA LYS A 35 8.91 21.50 0.38
C LYS A 35 7.77 21.41 1.40
N THR A 36 6.53 21.46 0.94
CA THR A 36 5.33 21.31 1.78
C THR A 36 5.24 19.89 2.36
N ARG A 37 5.50 18.86 1.53
CA ARG A 37 5.46 17.45 1.96
C ARG A 37 6.57 17.08 2.96
N SER A 38 7.73 17.75 2.90
CA SER A 38 8.79 17.53 3.90
C SER A 38 8.46 18.20 5.23
N MET A 39 7.87 19.39 5.23
CA MET A 39 7.45 20.10 6.45
C MET A 39 6.34 19.34 7.17
N GLU A 40 5.30 18.88 6.46
CA GLU A 40 4.23 18.05 7.02
C GLU A 40 4.75 16.74 7.64
N LYS A 41 5.79 16.15 7.04
CA LYS A 41 6.42 14.93 7.56
C LYS A 41 7.23 15.21 8.82
N ASP A 42 7.89 16.34 8.90
CA ASP A 42 8.68 16.76 10.06
C ASP A 42 7.76 17.15 11.23
N GLU A 43 6.67 17.87 10.96
CA GLU A 43 5.64 18.19 11.97
C GLU A 43 4.96 16.94 12.52
N SER A 44 4.59 16.01 11.65
CA SER A 44 4.00 14.70 12.05
C SER A 44 4.97 13.90 12.92
N ARG A 45 6.27 13.99 12.65
CA ARG A 45 7.29 13.31 13.45
C ARG A 45 7.48 13.94 14.82
N GLN A 46 7.48 15.27 14.91
CA GLN A 46 7.54 15.97 16.20
C GLN A 46 6.34 15.63 17.09
N GLN A 47 5.13 15.60 16.51
CA GLN A 47 3.94 15.16 17.24
C GLN A 47 4.06 13.73 17.77
N ASP A 48 4.62 12.83 16.96
CA ASP A 48 4.87 11.45 17.41
C ASP A 48 5.87 11.40 18.57
N ASP A 49 6.96 12.15 18.47
CA ASP A 49 8.00 12.20 19.52
C ASP A 49 7.44 12.71 20.87
N GLU A 50 6.55 13.72 20.85
CA GLU A 50 5.84 14.22 22.02
C GLU A 50 4.88 13.17 22.62
N LEU A 51 4.06 12.53 21.77
CA LEU A 51 3.14 11.48 22.22
C LEU A 51 3.89 10.28 22.81
N ILE A 52 5.00 9.88 22.18
CA ILE A 52 5.85 8.80 22.65
C ILE A 52 6.45 9.16 24.02
N ALA A 53 6.99 10.35 24.19
CA ALA A 53 7.58 10.78 25.45
C ALA A 53 6.55 10.78 26.60
N ARG A 54 5.34 11.25 26.34
CA ARG A 54 4.23 11.23 27.31
C ARG A 54 3.80 9.78 27.63
N ALA A 55 3.64 8.94 26.60
CA ALA A 55 3.29 7.53 26.81
C ALA A 55 4.37 6.77 27.59
N GLN A 56 5.66 7.07 27.37
CA GLN A 56 6.78 6.54 28.14
C GLN A 56 6.78 7.00 29.61
N ALA A 57 6.26 8.20 29.87
CA ALA A 57 6.06 8.75 31.22
C ALA A 57 4.81 8.16 31.92
N GLY A 58 4.02 7.30 31.25
CA GLY A 58 2.84 6.64 31.82
C GLY A 58 1.51 7.30 31.47
N ASP A 59 1.50 8.29 30.58
CA ASP A 59 0.27 8.89 30.07
C ASP A 59 -0.41 7.97 29.05
N ALA A 60 -1.44 7.25 29.52
CA ALA A 60 -2.18 6.32 28.67
C ALA A 60 -2.91 7.03 27.52
N SER A 61 -3.39 8.27 27.71
CA SER A 61 -4.10 9.01 26.65
C SER A 61 -3.20 9.33 25.46
N ALA A 62 -1.91 9.60 25.71
CA ALA A 62 -0.95 9.81 24.63
C ALA A 62 -0.72 8.54 23.80
N PHE A 63 -0.80 7.36 24.43
CA PHE A 63 -0.74 6.09 23.69
C PHE A 63 -2.01 5.84 22.89
N ASP A 64 -3.18 6.19 23.42
CA ASP A 64 -4.47 6.09 22.69
C ASP A 64 -4.46 6.98 21.44
N ASP A 65 -3.86 8.17 21.50
CA ASP A 65 -3.67 9.05 20.33
C ASP A 65 -2.79 8.38 19.25
N LEU A 66 -1.73 7.67 19.65
CA LEU A 66 -0.92 6.87 18.73
C LEU A 66 -1.71 5.72 18.12
N ILE A 67 -2.58 5.03 18.90
CA ILE A 67 -3.47 3.99 18.40
C ILE A 67 -4.39 4.59 17.32
N VAL A 68 -5.09 5.68 17.60
CA VAL A 68 -5.99 6.34 16.65
C VAL A 68 -5.26 6.70 15.36
N LYS A 69 -4.07 7.29 15.47
CA LYS A 69 -3.26 7.74 14.31
C LYS A 69 -2.83 6.59 13.40
N TYR A 70 -2.48 5.43 13.95
CA TYR A 70 -1.84 4.35 13.20
C TYR A 70 -2.71 3.13 12.93
N SER A 71 -3.85 2.95 13.64
CA SER A 71 -4.68 1.75 13.57
C SER A 71 -5.17 1.42 12.17
N GLN A 72 -5.64 2.41 11.41
CA GLN A 72 -6.20 2.16 10.08
C GLN A 72 -5.17 1.55 9.11
N ARG A 73 -3.95 2.10 9.09
CA ARG A 73 -2.88 1.59 8.22
C ARG A 73 -2.38 0.22 8.66
N LEU A 74 -2.24 0.04 9.98
CA LEU A 74 -1.81 -1.22 10.57
C LEU A 74 -2.86 -2.32 10.36
N TYR A 75 -4.14 -2.00 10.52
CA TYR A 75 -5.25 -2.90 10.23
C TYR A 75 -5.22 -3.36 8.76
N GLY A 76 -5.10 -2.42 7.82
CA GLY A 76 -4.98 -2.74 6.40
C GLY A 76 -3.80 -3.67 6.09
N LEU A 77 -2.65 -3.48 6.75
CA LEU A 77 -1.50 -4.38 6.62
C LEU A 77 -1.85 -5.80 7.11
N VAL A 78 -2.35 -5.91 8.34
CA VAL A 78 -2.66 -7.21 8.96
C VAL A 78 -3.76 -7.93 8.18
N TYR A 79 -4.81 -7.20 7.76
CA TYR A 79 -5.91 -7.76 6.99
C TYR A 79 -5.46 -8.30 5.62
N ASN A 80 -4.67 -7.54 4.86
CA ASN A 80 -4.14 -8.01 3.58
C ASN A 80 -3.22 -9.24 3.72
N MET A 81 -2.68 -9.48 4.91
CA MET A 81 -1.89 -10.67 5.18
C MET A 81 -2.74 -11.86 5.64
N THR A 82 -3.81 -11.65 6.40
CA THR A 82 -4.66 -12.72 6.99
C THR A 82 -5.85 -13.07 6.12
N SER A 83 -6.39 -12.10 5.38
CA SER A 83 -7.67 -12.15 4.64
C SER A 83 -8.85 -12.62 5.51
N ASN A 84 -8.81 -12.32 6.81
CA ASN A 84 -9.85 -12.67 7.77
C ASN A 84 -9.99 -11.57 8.82
N HIS A 85 -11.22 -11.07 9.03
CA HIS A 85 -11.49 -9.96 9.95
C HIS A 85 -11.33 -10.33 11.42
N GLU A 86 -11.77 -11.53 11.81
CA GLU A 86 -11.68 -12.02 13.18
C GLU A 86 -10.20 -12.17 13.58
N ASP A 87 -9.42 -12.90 12.79
CA ASP A 87 -7.98 -13.04 12.99
C ASP A 87 -7.28 -11.67 13.03
N THR A 88 -7.72 -10.73 12.17
CA THR A 88 -7.17 -9.37 12.15
C THR A 88 -7.45 -8.61 13.43
N ASN A 89 -8.70 -8.64 13.91
CA ASN A 89 -9.10 -7.96 15.14
C ASN A 89 -8.33 -8.50 16.36
N ASP A 90 -8.21 -9.81 16.47
CA ASP A 90 -7.45 -10.46 17.55
C ASP A 90 -5.97 -10.07 17.50
N LEU A 91 -5.37 -10.13 16.30
CA LEU A 91 -3.99 -9.70 16.11
C LEU A 91 -3.79 -8.22 16.44
N MET A 92 -4.71 -7.35 16.06
CA MET A 92 -4.61 -5.91 16.37
C MET A 92 -4.61 -5.66 17.87
N GLN A 93 -5.45 -6.35 18.63
CA GLN A 93 -5.45 -6.25 20.09
C GLN A 93 -4.10 -6.69 20.67
N ASP A 94 -3.60 -7.85 20.22
CA ASP A 94 -2.31 -8.38 20.69
C ASP A 94 -1.12 -7.48 20.32
N ILE A 95 -1.14 -6.92 19.10
CA ILE A 95 -0.11 -5.99 18.59
C ILE A 95 -0.07 -4.74 19.47
N TRP A 96 -1.21 -4.11 19.72
CA TRP A 96 -1.27 -2.90 20.53
C TRP A 96 -0.93 -3.18 21.99
N ALA A 97 -1.39 -4.30 22.54
CA ALA A 97 -1.00 -4.72 23.88
C ALA A 97 0.52 -4.97 24.00
N LYS A 98 1.15 -5.55 22.98
CA LYS A 98 2.60 -5.73 22.92
C LYS A 98 3.32 -4.39 22.78
N ALA A 99 2.82 -3.50 21.91
CA ALA A 99 3.38 -2.17 21.73
C ALA A 99 3.35 -1.37 23.03
N TYR A 100 2.21 -1.35 23.74
CA TYR A 100 2.09 -0.67 25.04
C TYR A 100 3.11 -1.17 26.06
N ARG A 101 3.29 -2.48 26.17
CA ARG A 101 4.30 -3.05 27.07
C ARG A 101 5.76 -2.74 26.63
N SER A 102 5.97 -2.49 25.37
CA SER A 102 7.31 -2.30 24.78
C SER A 102 7.71 -0.83 24.61
N ILE A 103 6.74 0.11 24.70
CA ILE A 103 7.00 1.55 24.46
C ILE A 103 8.03 2.16 25.43
N PRO A 104 8.13 1.74 26.71
CA PRO A 104 9.18 2.26 27.60
C PRO A 104 10.61 1.98 27.07
N GLY A 105 10.77 0.93 26.27
CA GLY A 105 12.05 0.58 25.65
C GLY A 105 12.28 1.15 24.24
N PHE A 106 11.33 1.88 23.69
CA PHE A 106 11.46 2.51 22.39
C PHE A 106 12.48 3.66 22.43
N ARG A 107 13.53 3.58 21.59
CA ARG A 107 14.69 4.52 21.64
C ARG A 107 14.74 5.49 20.45
N GLY A 108 13.69 5.58 19.63
CA GLY A 108 13.65 6.46 18.46
C GLY A 108 14.66 6.13 17.34
N LYS A 109 15.23 4.90 17.30
CA LYS A 109 16.16 4.47 16.23
C LYS A 109 15.48 4.36 14.86
N SER A 110 14.16 4.29 14.84
CA SER A 110 13.29 4.34 13.66
C SER A 110 12.10 5.23 13.98
N SER A 111 11.29 5.60 12.98
CA SER A 111 9.97 6.22 13.24
C SER A 111 9.08 5.27 14.03
N PHE A 112 8.12 5.84 14.78
CA PHE A 112 7.10 5.03 15.46
C PHE A 112 6.33 4.15 14.46
N TYR A 113 6.02 4.71 13.30
CA TYR A 113 5.41 3.98 12.18
C TYR A 113 6.18 2.70 11.83
N THR A 114 7.48 2.82 11.55
CA THR A 114 8.33 1.65 11.22
C THR A 114 8.37 0.64 12.36
N TRP A 115 8.43 1.12 13.60
CA TRP A 115 8.51 0.27 14.79
C TRP A 115 7.22 -0.52 15.04
N ILE A 116 6.04 0.15 15.00
CA ILE A 116 4.75 -0.53 15.20
C ILE A 116 4.43 -1.51 14.05
N HIS A 117 4.79 -1.14 12.81
CA HIS A 117 4.64 -2.05 11.66
C HIS A 117 5.56 -3.27 11.78
N SER A 118 6.78 -3.10 12.33
CA SER A 118 7.67 -4.24 12.61
C SER A 118 7.06 -5.21 13.64
N ILE A 119 6.44 -4.70 14.70
CA ILE A 119 5.70 -5.54 15.65
C ILE A 119 4.55 -6.26 14.95
N GLY A 120 3.73 -5.52 14.20
CA GLY A 120 2.56 -6.05 13.50
C GLY A 120 2.91 -7.14 12.50
N VAL A 121 3.84 -6.86 11.58
CA VAL A 121 4.26 -7.83 10.55
C VAL A 121 4.82 -9.10 11.18
N ASN A 122 5.72 -8.98 12.17
CA ASN A 122 6.33 -10.14 12.79
C ASN A 122 5.31 -11.01 13.55
N MET A 123 4.34 -10.38 14.23
CA MET A 123 3.28 -11.11 14.91
C MET A 123 2.36 -11.81 13.92
N THR A 124 1.98 -11.13 12.84
CA THR A 124 1.13 -11.68 11.78
C THR A 124 1.82 -12.85 11.06
N ILE A 125 3.09 -12.71 10.68
CA ILE A 125 3.87 -13.81 10.07
C ILE A 125 3.92 -15.02 11.01
N ASN A 126 4.20 -14.81 12.30
CA ASN A 126 4.27 -15.89 13.28
C ASN A 126 2.91 -16.58 13.48
N PHE A 127 1.83 -15.82 13.50
CA PHE A 127 0.47 -16.35 13.58
C PHE A 127 0.16 -17.22 12.36
N LEU A 128 0.40 -16.72 11.15
CA LEU A 128 0.16 -17.44 9.91
C LEU A 128 1.01 -18.73 9.82
N LYS A 129 2.29 -18.67 10.17
CA LYS A 129 3.17 -19.85 10.22
C LYS A 129 2.70 -20.89 11.23
N LYS A 130 2.15 -20.45 12.38
CA LYS A 130 1.57 -21.35 13.38
C LYS A 130 0.27 -21.98 12.89
N ARG A 131 -0.59 -21.21 12.19
CA ARG A 131 -1.84 -21.69 11.59
C ARG A 131 -1.55 -22.71 10.49
N SER A 132 -0.62 -22.44 9.58
CA SER A 132 -0.20 -23.35 8.51
C SER A 132 0.32 -24.67 9.08
N ARG A 133 1.19 -24.64 10.10
CA ARG A 133 1.68 -25.86 10.76
C ARG A 133 0.58 -26.69 11.41
N ARG A 134 -0.38 -26.05 12.11
CA ARG A 134 -1.52 -26.76 12.69
C ARG A 134 -2.38 -27.43 11.61
N TYR A 135 -2.59 -26.73 10.49
CA TYR A 135 -3.35 -27.28 9.37
C TYR A 135 -2.66 -28.54 8.79
N HIS A 136 -1.35 -28.51 8.59
CA HIS A 136 -0.60 -29.69 8.12
C HIS A 136 -0.60 -30.84 9.13
N MET A 137 -0.53 -30.55 10.43
CA MET A 137 -0.65 -31.59 11.47
C MET A 137 -2.07 -32.15 11.60
N SER A 138 -3.09 -31.36 11.24
CA SER A 138 -4.50 -31.80 11.27
C SER A 138 -4.92 -32.55 10.00
N LEU A 139 -4.16 -32.47 8.89
CA LEU A 139 -4.40 -33.24 7.68
C LEU A 139 -4.00 -34.72 7.83
N ASP A 140 -3.19 -35.06 8.83
CA ASP A 140 -2.99 -36.47 9.23
C ASP A 140 -4.20 -37.00 10.04
N ASP A 141 -5.13 -36.13 10.47
CA ASP A 141 -6.40 -36.44 11.13
C ASP A 141 -7.54 -35.59 10.52
N VAL A 142 -8.20 -36.12 9.48
CA VAL A 142 -9.56 -35.82 9.02
C VAL A 142 -9.87 -34.42 8.43
N ASP A 143 -10.44 -34.44 7.23
CA ASP A 143 -11.24 -33.43 6.51
C ASP A 143 -11.80 -32.29 7.36
N ALA A 144 -11.36 -31.07 7.13
CA ALA A 144 -11.99 -29.87 7.67
C ALA A 144 -12.14 -28.76 6.63
N ASN A 145 -13.38 -28.46 6.39
CA ASN A 145 -14.07 -27.47 5.61
C ASN A 145 -13.47 -26.05 5.76
N ILE A 146 -13.07 -25.42 4.66
CA ILE A 146 -12.68 -24.01 4.62
C ILE A 146 -13.92 -23.20 4.26
N GLN A 147 -14.48 -22.48 5.21
CA GLN A 147 -15.47 -21.43 4.94
C GLN A 147 -14.73 -20.12 4.67
N ASN A 148 -14.93 -19.58 3.47
CA ASN A 148 -14.53 -18.23 3.08
C ASN A 148 -15.57 -17.24 3.59
N ASP A 149 -15.18 -16.29 4.42
CA ASP A 149 -16.03 -15.18 4.84
C ASP A 149 -16.35 -14.25 3.65
N LYS A 150 -17.64 -14.07 3.38
CA LYS A 150 -18.19 -13.32 2.24
C LYS A 150 -18.35 -11.80 2.50
N GLU A 151 -17.92 -11.29 3.64
CA GLU A 151 -18.43 -10.02 4.20
C GLU A 151 -17.61 -8.75 3.85
N PHE A 152 -16.54 -8.86 3.05
CA PHE A 152 -15.61 -7.72 2.83
C PHE A 152 -15.93 -6.80 1.64
N ILE A 153 -16.98 -7.03 0.88
CA ILE A 153 -17.27 -6.26 -0.36
C ILE A 153 -17.88 -4.87 -0.09
N GLU A 154 -18.36 -4.58 1.12
CA GLU A 154 -19.23 -3.42 1.36
C GLU A 154 -18.56 -2.08 1.74
N LEU A 155 -17.24 -2.01 1.98
CA LEU A 155 -16.64 -0.79 2.57
C LEU A 155 -15.92 0.16 1.60
N THR A 156 -15.88 -0.10 0.29
CA THR A 156 -15.12 0.75 -0.66
C THR A 156 -15.79 1.10 -1.99
N ALA A 157 -17.09 0.93 -2.17
CA ALA A 157 -17.73 1.16 -3.46
C ALA A 157 -18.79 2.25 -3.45
N SER A 158 -18.46 3.41 -4.03
CA SER A 158 -19.40 4.32 -4.68
C SER A 158 -19.20 4.21 -6.20
N SER A 159 -19.74 3.18 -6.85
CA SER A 159 -19.72 3.04 -8.31
C SER A 159 -20.77 2.01 -8.80
N THR A 160 -21.26 2.18 -10.02
CA THR A 160 -22.39 1.52 -10.68
C THR A 160 -22.43 -0.02 -10.57
N PRO A 161 -23.61 -0.67 -10.42
CA PRO A 161 -23.77 -2.09 -10.04
C PRO A 161 -23.07 -3.13 -10.93
N VAL A 162 -22.90 -2.88 -12.23
CA VAL A 162 -22.25 -3.82 -13.17
C VAL A 162 -20.72 -3.81 -13.02
N ARG A 163 -20.13 -2.64 -12.73
CA ARG A 163 -18.69 -2.50 -12.48
C ARG A 163 -18.28 -3.04 -11.09
N GLU A 164 -19.20 -2.99 -10.15
CA GLU A 164 -18.99 -3.49 -8.78
C GLU A 164 -18.86 -5.02 -8.73
N ALA A 165 -19.69 -5.73 -9.52
CA ALA A 165 -19.62 -7.20 -9.60
C ALA A 165 -18.27 -7.67 -10.17
N ASP A 166 -17.78 -7.01 -11.24
CA ASP A 166 -16.48 -7.34 -11.86
C ASP A 166 -15.31 -6.98 -10.95
N LEU A 167 -15.38 -5.85 -10.24
CA LEU A 167 -14.35 -5.43 -9.29
C LEU A 167 -14.32 -6.33 -8.05
N GLY A 168 -15.47 -6.76 -7.56
CA GLY A 168 -15.58 -7.70 -6.46
C GLY A 168 -15.00 -9.07 -6.79
N GLU A 169 -15.25 -9.58 -7.98
CA GLU A 169 -14.65 -10.83 -8.44
C GLU A 169 -13.13 -10.70 -8.61
N LEU A 170 -12.65 -9.60 -9.19
CA LEU A 170 -11.22 -9.33 -9.31
C LEU A 170 -10.54 -9.25 -7.94
N GLN A 171 -11.16 -8.53 -6.97
CA GLN A 171 -10.64 -8.43 -5.60
C GLN A 171 -10.57 -9.81 -4.92
N LYS A 172 -11.60 -10.63 -5.09
CA LYS A 172 -11.64 -11.99 -4.56
C LYS A 172 -10.50 -12.83 -5.13
N ARG A 173 -10.31 -12.80 -6.45
CA ARG A 173 -9.21 -13.53 -7.13
C ARG A 173 -7.84 -13.05 -6.67
N LEU A 174 -7.65 -11.74 -6.51
CA LEU A 174 -6.42 -11.19 -6.00
C LEU A 174 -6.14 -11.68 -4.57
N ASN A 175 -7.15 -11.67 -3.70
CA ASN A 175 -7.02 -12.18 -2.33
C ASN A 175 -6.66 -13.67 -2.32
N GLU A 176 -7.32 -14.49 -3.15
CA GLU A 176 -7.00 -15.92 -3.29
C GLU A 176 -5.55 -16.14 -3.78
N ALA A 177 -5.11 -15.36 -4.77
CA ALA A 177 -3.72 -15.41 -5.25
C ALA A 177 -2.72 -14.98 -4.16
N MET A 178 -3.03 -13.92 -3.40
CA MET A 178 -2.22 -13.47 -2.27
C MET A 178 -2.12 -14.56 -1.19
N MET A 179 -3.19 -15.29 -0.91
CA MET A 179 -3.18 -16.37 0.09
C MET A 179 -2.34 -17.58 -0.32
N LYS A 180 -2.06 -17.77 -1.63
CA LYS A 180 -1.15 -18.82 -2.13
C LYS A 180 0.33 -18.43 -1.98
N LEU A 181 0.65 -17.16 -1.75
CA LEU A 181 2.03 -16.75 -1.45
C LEU A 181 2.46 -17.23 -0.06
N SER A 182 3.77 -17.48 0.11
CA SER A 182 4.32 -17.62 1.46
C SER A 182 4.12 -16.35 2.28
N GLU A 183 4.06 -16.47 3.59
CA GLU A 183 3.82 -15.35 4.51
C GLU A 183 4.86 -14.22 4.33
N ASP A 184 6.11 -14.59 4.08
CA ASP A 184 7.21 -13.65 3.85
C ASP A 184 7.07 -12.90 2.50
N HIS A 185 6.64 -13.59 1.43
CA HIS A 185 6.37 -12.97 0.13
C HIS A 185 5.13 -12.07 0.20
N ARG A 186 4.07 -12.55 0.85
CA ARG A 186 2.83 -11.77 1.04
C ARG A 186 3.09 -10.49 1.83
N ALA A 187 3.87 -10.55 2.92
CA ALA A 187 4.24 -9.37 3.68
C ALA A 187 5.00 -8.35 2.81
N ALA A 188 5.93 -8.79 1.97
CA ALA A 188 6.68 -7.89 1.09
C ALA A 188 5.76 -7.20 0.06
N VAL A 189 4.87 -7.95 -0.60
CA VAL A 189 3.88 -7.43 -1.57
C VAL A 189 2.91 -6.46 -0.89
N THR A 190 2.37 -6.84 0.27
CA THR A 190 1.43 -5.96 1.00
C THR A 190 2.07 -4.61 1.35
N MET A 191 3.31 -4.62 1.82
CA MET A 191 3.99 -3.37 2.18
C MET A 191 4.39 -2.54 0.94
N PHE A 192 4.84 -3.19 -0.12
CA PHE A 192 5.32 -2.48 -1.32
C PHE A 192 4.18 -2.05 -2.23
N ASP A 193 3.36 -3.00 -2.71
CA ASP A 193 2.36 -2.74 -3.75
C ASP A 193 1.08 -2.12 -3.17
N ILE A 194 0.66 -2.52 -1.97
CA ILE A 194 -0.59 -2.02 -1.38
C ILE A 194 -0.35 -0.77 -0.52
N GLN A 195 0.71 -0.74 0.30
CA GLN A 195 0.98 0.39 1.19
C GLN A 195 1.97 1.42 0.61
N GLY A 196 2.60 1.13 -0.53
CA GLY A 196 3.53 2.04 -1.19
C GLY A 196 4.82 2.30 -0.41
N MET A 197 5.26 1.36 0.45
CA MET A 197 6.47 1.53 1.24
C MET A 197 7.73 1.37 0.39
N PRO A 198 8.77 2.22 0.57
CA PRO A 198 10.06 2.04 -0.11
C PRO A 198 10.80 0.80 0.41
N HIS A 199 11.61 0.17 -0.44
CA HIS A 199 12.39 -1.03 -0.09
C HIS A 199 13.21 -0.88 1.19
N ALA A 200 13.83 0.29 1.39
CA ALA A 200 14.62 0.59 2.58
C ALA A 200 13.81 0.54 3.89
N GLU A 201 12.54 0.93 3.84
CA GLU A 201 11.63 0.88 4.99
C GLU A 201 11.16 -0.56 5.24
N ILE A 202 10.78 -1.28 4.19
CA ILE A 202 10.42 -2.70 4.27
C ILE A 202 11.59 -3.53 4.84
N ALA A 203 12.82 -3.25 4.39
CA ALA A 203 14.02 -3.90 4.88
C ALA A 203 14.19 -3.71 6.41
N LYS A 204 13.96 -2.50 6.92
CA LYS A 204 13.99 -2.19 8.36
C LYS A 204 12.88 -2.92 9.13
N ILE A 205 11.65 -2.92 8.59
CA ILE A 205 10.49 -3.57 9.21
C ILE A 205 10.72 -5.08 9.33
N LEU A 206 11.21 -5.72 8.26
CA LEU A 206 11.44 -7.16 8.20
C LEU A 206 12.78 -7.60 8.81
N GLY A 207 13.69 -6.67 9.09
CA GLY A 207 15.04 -6.98 9.60
C GLY A 207 15.92 -7.72 8.58
N ILE A 208 15.78 -7.42 7.28
CA ILE A 208 16.50 -8.04 6.16
C ILE A 208 17.17 -6.98 5.28
N SER A 209 18.01 -7.41 4.32
CA SER A 209 18.63 -6.49 3.35
C SER A 209 17.62 -6.02 2.29
N GLU A 210 17.83 -4.82 1.72
CA GLU A 210 17.03 -4.35 0.57
C GLU A 210 17.13 -5.28 -0.64
N GLY A 211 18.27 -5.94 -0.84
CA GLY A 211 18.44 -6.96 -1.87
C GLY A 211 17.50 -8.14 -1.66
N THR A 212 17.32 -8.56 -0.39
CA THR A 212 16.37 -9.62 -0.03
C THR A 212 14.92 -9.17 -0.25
N VAL A 213 14.58 -7.89 0.03
CA VAL A 213 13.24 -7.34 -0.28
C VAL A 213 12.97 -7.43 -1.78
N ARG A 214 13.92 -6.97 -2.62
CA ARG A 214 13.78 -7.03 -4.08
C ARG A 214 13.61 -8.46 -4.60
N SER A 215 14.36 -9.41 -4.10
CA SER A 215 14.20 -10.81 -4.51
C SER A 215 12.87 -11.41 -4.06
N ARG A 216 12.41 -11.11 -2.81
CA ARG A 216 11.08 -11.53 -2.35
C ARG A 216 9.97 -10.98 -3.25
N LEU A 217 10.01 -9.69 -3.58
CA LEU A 217 9.05 -9.06 -4.49
C LEU A 217 9.09 -9.69 -5.89
N PHE A 218 10.28 -9.89 -6.45
CA PHE A 218 10.43 -10.52 -7.76
C PHE A 218 9.78 -11.91 -7.82
N TYR A 219 10.08 -12.77 -6.84
CA TYR A 219 9.49 -14.11 -6.81
C TYR A 219 7.99 -14.09 -6.50
N ALA A 220 7.55 -13.18 -5.62
CA ALA A 220 6.13 -13.01 -5.31
C ALA A 220 5.33 -12.55 -6.54
N HIS A 221 5.79 -11.53 -7.26
CA HIS A 221 5.15 -11.06 -8.49
C HIS A 221 5.07 -12.15 -9.55
N ARG A 222 6.16 -12.92 -9.72
CA ARG A 222 6.16 -14.06 -10.66
C ARG A 222 5.12 -15.13 -10.27
N GLN A 223 4.99 -15.44 -8.98
CA GLN A 223 3.98 -16.38 -8.50
C GLN A 223 2.56 -15.82 -8.71
N LEU A 224 2.32 -14.53 -8.39
CA LEU A 224 1.03 -13.89 -8.63
C LEU A 224 0.66 -13.89 -10.12
N GLN A 225 1.60 -13.59 -11.01
CA GLN A 225 1.38 -13.67 -12.47
C GLN A 225 0.95 -15.07 -12.89
N ASN A 226 1.61 -16.12 -12.39
CA ASN A 226 1.25 -17.50 -12.71
C ASN A 226 -0.17 -17.81 -12.21
N PHE A 227 -0.50 -17.47 -10.96
CA PHE A 227 -1.84 -17.71 -10.40
C PHE A 227 -2.94 -16.95 -11.13
N LEU A 228 -2.67 -15.73 -11.57
CA LEU A 228 -3.67 -14.90 -12.27
C LEU A 228 -3.77 -15.25 -13.76
N SER A 229 -2.73 -15.79 -14.40
CA SER A 229 -2.77 -16.22 -15.80
C SER A 229 -3.61 -17.47 -16.05
N GLU A 230 -3.87 -18.28 -15.04
CA GLU A 230 -4.76 -19.43 -15.12
C GLU A 230 -6.24 -19.03 -15.31
N PHE A 231 -6.56 -17.75 -15.24
CA PHE A 231 -7.92 -17.20 -15.34
C PHE A 231 -8.20 -16.41 -16.64
N HIS A 232 -7.32 -16.56 -17.66
CA HIS A 232 -7.52 -15.99 -19.00
C HIS A 232 -7.95 -17.08 -20.00
#